data_64b4e480c07c4d8687a15b1142621111
#
_entry.id   64b4e480c07c4d8687a15b1142621111
#
_cell.length_a   1.000
_cell.length_b   1.000
_cell.length_c   1.000
_cell.angle_alpha   90.00
_cell.angle_beta   90.00
_cell.angle_gamma   90.00
#
_symmetry.space_group_name_H-M   'P 1'
#
loop_
_entity.id
_entity.type
_entity.pdbx_description
1 polymer ?
#
loop_
_entity_poly.entity_id
_entity_poly.type
_entity_poly.pdbx_seq_one_letter_code
_entity_poly.pdbx_strand_id
1 'polypeptide(L)'
;ALAAAVMKAVNSSLYGLKGRVQTVQQAITYLGMREVSAVTYEIGLRAVFRHAPELEPIWTRAGLRGLVMGRLGQLLNVDPWGAHSAGLFEECGKAVLFRHAPDHYRSMLRAAKSDTELLTLEHAGFGVSHDALGAALCENWGLDAAAVASVRHHVQVQATLELPPQLARPKICALSAIAAALMQRPERVEAAALALAPQAKLDETLVLRGARKLQEQLDAAKSREVQS
;
A
#
# COMPACT_ATOMS: atom_id res chain seq x y z
N ALA A 1 -24.46 -6.23 -0.47
CA ALA A 1 -23.27 -6.09 -1.30
C ALA A 1 -21.99 -6.01 -0.45
N LEU A 2 -21.84 -5.04 0.47
CA LEU A 2 -20.61 -4.83 1.25
C LEU A 2 -20.22 -6.04 2.09
N ALA A 3 -21.15 -6.62 2.88
CA ALA A 3 -20.86 -7.79 3.70
C ALA A 3 -20.34 -8.99 2.87
N ALA A 4 -20.93 -9.24 1.68
CA ALA A 4 -20.46 -10.30 0.81
C ALA A 4 -19.05 -10.03 0.24
N ALA A 5 -18.74 -8.78 -0.07
CA ALA A 5 -17.41 -8.38 -0.51
C ALA A 5 -16.36 -8.53 0.61
N VAL A 6 -16.69 -8.14 1.83
CA VAL A 6 -15.86 -8.38 3.03
C VAL A 6 -15.62 -9.86 3.22
N MET A 7 -16.68 -10.69 3.14
CA MET A 7 -16.57 -12.14 3.30
C MET A 7 -15.67 -12.77 2.23
N LYS A 8 -15.78 -12.33 0.97
CA LYS A 8 -14.91 -12.79 -0.12
C LYS A 8 -13.45 -12.43 0.15
N ALA A 9 -13.18 -11.20 0.59
CA ALA A 9 -11.84 -10.73 0.87
C ALA A 9 -11.20 -11.49 2.05
N VAL A 10 -11.88 -11.64 3.18
CA VAL A 10 -11.33 -12.31 4.36
C VAL A 10 -11.12 -13.83 4.17
N ASN A 11 -11.88 -14.45 3.25
CA ASN A 11 -11.67 -15.85 2.89
C ASN A 11 -10.62 -16.06 1.79
N SER A 12 -9.97 -14.99 1.31
CA SER A 12 -8.87 -15.11 0.35
C SER A 12 -7.65 -15.79 1.00
N SER A 13 -6.73 -16.28 0.15
CA SER A 13 -5.47 -16.90 0.59
C SER A 13 -4.61 -16.00 1.48
N LEU A 14 -4.73 -14.68 1.29
CA LEU A 14 -4.01 -13.66 2.03
C LEU A 14 -4.25 -13.72 3.55
N TYR A 15 -5.47 -14.05 3.97
CA TYR A 15 -5.84 -14.18 5.38
C TYR A 15 -5.79 -15.63 5.90
N GLY A 16 -5.62 -16.61 5.03
CA GLY A 16 -5.50 -18.02 5.38
C GLY A 16 -6.77 -18.67 5.95
N LEU A 17 -7.93 -18.00 5.84
CA LEU A 17 -9.20 -18.44 6.42
C LEU A 17 -10.12 -19.18 5.43
N LYS A 18 -9.62 -19.69 4.33
CA LYS A 18 -10.35 -20.31 3.20
C LYS A 18 -11.68 -20.95 3.64
N GLY A 19 -12.81 -20.31 3.32
CA GLY A 19 -14.16 -20.82 3.55
C GLY A 19 -14.58 -21.02 5.02
N ARG A 20 -13.73 -20.68 6.00
CA ARG A 20 -14.02 -20.86 7.43
C ARG A 20 -14.91 -19.76 8.00
N VAL A 21 -14.96 -18.62 7.33
CA VAL A 21 -15.70 -17.45 7.79
C VAL A 21 -16.96 -17.31 6.94
N GLN A 22 -18.11 -17.37 7.57
CA GLN A 22 -19.43 -17.28 6.93
C GLN A 22 -20.18 -16.00 7.27
N THR A 23 -19.76 -15.28 8.33
CA THR A 23 -20.39 -14.04 8.77
C THR A 23 -19.33 -12.97 9.08
N VAL A 24 -19.73 -11.69 8.98
CA VAL A 24 -18.86 -10.55 9.38
C VAL A 24 -18.47 -10.68 10.86
N GLN A 25 -19.36 -11.17 11.72
CA GLN A 25 -19.07 -11.40 13.12
C GLN A 25 -17.95 -12.43 13.31
N GLN A 26 -17.97 -13.52 12.57
CA GLN A 26 -16.88 -14.50 12.57
C GLN A 26 -15.59 -13.89 12.03
N ALA A 27 -15.65 -13.05 10.95
CA ALA A 27 -14.48 -12.34 10.47
C ALA A 27 -13.84 -11.48 11.57
N ILE A 28 -14.65 -10.73 12.31
CA ILE A 28 -14.19 -9.92 13.45
C ILE A 28 -13.57 -10.80 14.54
N THR A 29 -14.15 -11.95 14.84
CA THR A 29 -13.64 -12.88 15.86
C THR A 29 -12.28 -13.47 15.46
N TYR A 30 -12.09 -13.84 14.20
CA TYR A 30 -10.85 -14.46 13.72
C TYR A 30 -9.75 -13.46 13.39
N LEU A 31 -10.09 -12.32 12.77
CA LEU A 31 -9.14 -11.33 12.29
C LEU A 31 -9.03 -10.09 13.18
N GLY A 32 -10.05 -9.85 14.01
CA GLY A 32 -10.18 -8.62 14.78
C GLY A 32 -10.89 -7.50 13.99
N MET A 33 -11.42 -6.54 14.72
CA MET A 33 -12.16 -5.40 14.18
C MET A 33 -11.31 -4.58 13.21
N ARG A 34 -10.03 -4.40 13.51
CA ARG A 34 -9.10 -3.59 12.71
C ARG A 34 -8.94 -4.13 11.29
N GLU A 35 -8.69 -5.43 11.16
CA GLU A 35 -8.50 -6.06 9.84
C GLU A 35 -9.80 -6.02 9.00
N VAL A 36 -10.94 -6.24 9.64
CA VAL A 36 -12.25 -6.17 8.96
C VAL A 36 -12.54 -4.73 8.52
N SER A 37 -12.21 -3.74 9.34
CA SER A 37 -12.32 -2.31 8.98
C SER A 37 -11.40 -1.96 7.81
N ALA A 38 -10.17 -2.47 7.79
CA ALA A 38 -9.22 -2.27 6.70
C ALA A 38 -9.75 -2.79 5.37
N VAL A 39 -10.27 -4.03 5.36
CA VAL A 39 -10.92 -4.63 4.17
C VAL A 39 -12.14 -3.83 3.73
N THR A 40 -12.95 -3.36 4.67
CA THR A 40 -14.12 -2.53 4.38
C THR A 40 -13.73 -1.21 3.72
N TYR A 41 -12.66 -0.61 4.20
CA TYR A 41 -12.12 0.65 3.67
C TYR A 41 -11.57 0.48 2.24
N GLU A 42 -10.86 -0.62 1.98
CA GLU A 42 -10.40 -0.98 0.62
C GLU A 42 -11.56 -1.13 -0.36
N ILE A 43 -12.61 -1.83 0.04
CA ILE A 43 -13.80 -2.01 -0.79
C ILE A 43 -14.49 -0.66 -1.08
N GLY A 44 -14.56 0.21 -0.06
CA GLY A 44 -15.10 1.57 -0.20
C GLY A 44 -14.29 2.40 -1.18
N LEU A 45 -12.96 2.36 -1.09
CA LEU A 45 -12.07 3.07 -2.01
C LEU A 45 -12.29 2.63 -3.46
N ARG A 46 -12.30 1.32 -3.72
CA ARG A 46 -12.55 0.78 -5.07
C ARG A 46 -13.89 1.22 -5.65
N ALA A 47 -14.93 1.34 -4.81
CA ALA A 47 -16.27 1.73 -5.23
C ALA A 47 -16.38 3.19 -5.71
N VAL A 48 -15.45 4.07 -5.30
CA VAL A 48 -15.40 5.49 -5.74
C VAL A 48 -14.94 5.60 -7.19
N PHE A 49 -14.14 4.64 -7.67
CA PHE A 49 -13.58 4.68 -9.01
C PHE A 49 -14.33 3.73 -9.95
N ARG A 50 -14.47 4.15 -11.22
CA ARG A 50 -15.05 3.30 -12.26
C ARG A 50 -14.21 2.04 -12.42
N HIS A 51 -14.87 0.90 -12.56
CA HIS A 51 -14.18 -0.34 -12.90
C HIS A 51 -13.48 -0.22 -14.25
N ALA A 52 -12.17 -0.43 -14.28
CA ALA A 52 -11.35 -0.46 -15.49
C ALA A 52 -10.27 -1.54 -15.32
N PRO A 53 -10.08 -2.41 -16.34
CA PRO A 53 -9.09 -3.48 -16.26
C PRO A 53 -7.67 -2.99 -15.96
N GLU A 54 -7.33 -1.77 -16.44
CA GLU A 54 -6.03 -1.15 -16.22
C GLU A 54 -5.79 -0.76 -14.75
N LEU A 55 -6.86 -0.53 -13.99
CA LEU A 55 -6.78 -0.17 -12.58
C LEU A 55 -6.74 -1.40 -11.65
N GLU A 56 -7.14 -2.59 -12.11
CA GLU A 56 -7.15 -3.80 -11.28
C GLU A 56 -5.78 -4.15 -10.67
N PRO A 57 -4.66 -4.09 -11.42
CA PRO A 57 -3.34 -4.32 -10.84
C PRO A 57 -2.98 -3.29 -9.76
N ILE A 58 -3.44 -2.03 -9.91
CA ILE A 58 -3.22 -0.96 -8.92
C ILE A 58 -3.96 -1.29 -7.63
N TRP A 59 -5.23 -1.66 -7.72
CA TRP A 59 -6.06 -2.01 -6.55
C TRP A 59 -5.57 -3.27 -5.84
N THR A 60 -5.15 -4.28 -6.61
CA THR A 60 -4.58 -5.52 -6.03
C THR A 60 -3.31 -5.21 -5.24
N ARG A 61 -2.40 -4.40 -5.79
CA ARG A 61 -1.21 -3.95 -5.07
C ARG A 61 -1.55 -3.08 -3.87
N ALA A 62 -2.53 -2.18 -4.00
CA ALA A 62 -2.95 -1.28 -2.92
C ALA A 62 -3.43 -2.07 -1.69
N GLY A 63 -4.31 -3.05 -1.87
CA GLY A 63 -4.79 -3.91 -0.78
C GLY A 63 -3.66 -4.67 -0.09
N LEU A 64 -2.77 -5.30 -0.88
CA LEU A 64 -1.62 -6.03 -0.33
C LEU A 64 -0.65 -5.08 0.39
N ARG A 65 -0.35 -3.91 -0.18
CA ARG A 65 0.54 -2.91 0.43
C ARG A 65 -0.04 -2.39 1.75
N GLY A 66 -1.31 -2.04 1.78
CA GLY A 66 -1.99 -1.63 3.01
C GLY A 66 -1.84 -2.68 4.11
N LEU A 67 -2.09 -3.95 3.79
CA LEU A 67 -1.92 -5.06 4.73
C LEU A 67 -0.48 -5.20 5.22
N VAL A 68 0.49 -5.18 4.32
CA VAL A 68 1.93 -5.31 4.66
C VAL A 68 2.37 -4.15 5.54
N MET A 69 2.03 -2.91 5.18
CA MET A 69 2.37 -1.73 5.96
C MET A 69 1.69 -1.70 7.33
N GLY A 70 0.42 -2.10 7.41
CA GLY A 70 -0.29 -2.22 8.68
C GLY A 70 0.35 -3.24 9.61
N ARG A 71 0.77 -4.40 9.10
CA ARG A 71 1.48 -5.43 9.87
C ARG A 71 2.88 -5.00 10.29
N LEU A 72 3.63 -4.32 9.42
CA LEU A 72 4.89 -3.69 9.80
C LEU A 72 4.68 -2.67 10.91
N GLY A 73 3.65 -1.83 10.79
CA GLY A 73 3.27 -0.87 11.83
C GLY A 73 3.06 -1.53 13.19
N GLN A 74 2.32 -2.64 13.24
CA GLN A 74 2.12 -3.41 14.49
C GLN A 74 3.43 -3.95 15.07
N LEU A 75 4.28 -4.54 14.23
CA LEU A 75 5.53 -5.15 14.66
C LEU A 75 6.54 -4.12 15.16
N LEU A 76 6.50 -2.90 14.62
CA LEU A 76 7.46 -1.83 14.89
C LEU A 76 6.93 -0.73 15.83
N ASN A 77 5.73 -0.93 16.40
CA ASN A 77 5.06 0.06 17.24
C ASN A 77 4.93 1.44 16.55
N VAL A 78 4.60 1.41 15.27
CA VAL A 78 4.18 2.56 14.46
C VAL A 78 2.67 2.46 14.27
N ASP A 79 1.95 3.59 14.16
CA ASP A 79 0.50 3.54 13.97
C ASP A 79 0.10 2.59 12.83
N PRO A 80 -0.48 1.43 13.14
CA PRO A 80 -0.77 0.43 12.14
C PRO A 80 -1.91 0.84 11.20
N TRP A 81 -2.85 1.67 11.71
CA TRP A 81 -3.96 2.15 10.90
C TRP A 81 -3.50 3.22 9.91
N GLY A 82 -2.70 4.18 10.37
CA GLY A 82 -2.08 5.19 9.50
C GLY A 82 -1.18 4.55 8.44
N ALA A 83 -0.40 3.53 8.82
CA ALA A 83 0.43 2.77 7.88
C ALA A 83 -0.41 2.00 6.86
N HIS A 84 -1.47 1.30 7.29
CA HIS A 84 -2.39 0.61 6.39
C HIS A 84 -3.03 1.58 5.39
N SER A 85 -3.58 2.70 5.88
CA SER A 85 -4.22 3.70 5.04
C SER A 85 -3.24 4.30 4.03
N ALA A 86 -2.02 4.64 4.46
CA ALA A 86 -0.98 5.13 3.56
C ALA A 86 -0.71 4.14 2.41
N GLY A 87 -0.52 2.86 2.73
CA GLY A 87 -0.28 1.83 1.72
C GLY A 87 -1.46 1.61 0.77
N LEU A 88 -2.68 1.67 1.29
CA LEU A 88 -3.89 1.53 0.50
C LEU A 88 -4.07 2.68 -0.51
N PHE A 89 -3.78 3.91 -0.08
CA PHE A 89 -3.98 5.10 -0.89
C PHE A 89 -2.77 5.51 -1.74
N GLU A 90 -1.63 4.85 -1.59
CA GLU A 90 -0.36 5.26 -2.19
C GLU A 90 -0.44 5.54 -3.69
N GLU A 91 -1.13 4.68 -4.44
CA GLU A 91 -1.29 4.83 -5.89
C GLU A 91 -2.67 5.40 -6.31
N CYS A 92 -3.50 5.90 -5.38
CA CYS A 92 -4.87 6.35 -5.72
C CYS A 92 -4.91 7.49 -6.73
N GLY A 93 -3.90 8.34 -6.78
CA GLY A 93 -3.78 9.41 -7.76
C GLY A 93 -3.70 8.91 -9.20
N LYS A 94 -3.14 7.70 -9.42
CA LYS A 94 -3.14 7.05 -10.75
C LYS A 94 -4.57 6.81 -11.24
N ALA A 95 -5.47 6.39 -10.33
CA ALA A 95 -6.88 6.19 -10.69
C ALA A 95 -7.60 7.50 -11.01
N VAL A 96 -7.23 8.60 -10.35
CA VAL A 96 -7.78 9.94 -10.65
C VAL A 96 -7.33 10.40 -12.04
N LEU A 97 -6.04 10.30 -12.36
CA LEU A 97 -5.50 10.66 -13.68
C LEU A 97 -6.11 9.78 -14.78
N PHE A 98 -6.22 8.48 -14.55
CA PHE A 98 -6.87 7.56 -15.47
C PHE A 98 -8.34 7.94 -15.72
N ARG A 99 -9.08 8.28 -14.67
CA ARG A 99 -10.49 8.72 -14.81
C ARG A 99 -10.61 10.02 -15.62
N HIS A 100 -9.66 10.94 -15.47
CA HIS A 100 -9.65 12.24 -16.15
C HIS A 100 -9.38 12.10 -17.64
N ALA A 101 -8.37 11.33 -18.04
CA ALA A 101 -7.96 11.14 -19.43
C ALA A 101 -7.51 9.69 -19.69
N PRO A 102 -8.42 8.72 -19.85
CA PRO A 102 -8.11 7.29 -19.86
C PRO A 102 -7.09 6.89 -20.93
N ASP A 103 -7.29 7.34 -22.19
CA ASP A 103 -6.43 6.93 -23.30
C ASP A 103 -5.04 7.54 -23.21
N HIS A 104 -4.96 8.80 -22.79
CA HIS A 104 -3.70 9.48 -22.60
C HIS A 104 -2.90 8.85 -21.44
N TYR A 105 -3.54 8.62 -20.30
CA TYR A 105 -2.88 8.04 -19.15
C TYR A 105 -2.50 6.56 -19.35
N ARG A 106 -3.32 5.80 -20.11
CA ARG A 106 -2.97 4.42 -20.52
C ARG A 106 -1.66 4.41 -21.31
N SER A 107 -1.47 5.37 -22.19
CA SER A 107 -0.24 5.51 -22.97
C SER A 107 0.98 5.79 -22.08
N MET A 108 0.83 6.65 -21.06
CA MET A 108 1.87 6.94 -20.07
C MET A 108 2.22 5.70 -19.23
N LEU A 109 1.21 4.97 -18.74
CA LEU A 109 1.41 3.73 -17.97
C LEU A 109 2.17 2.65 -18.76
N ARG A 110 1.99 2.61 -20.09
CA ARG A 110 2.71 1.67 -20.97
C ARG A 110 4.13 2.12 -21.30
N ALA A 111 4.34 3.43 -21.41
CA ALA A 111 5.64 4.01 -21.75
C ALA A 111 6.62 4.01 -20.57
N ALA A 112 6.14 4.27 -19.38
CA ALA A 112 6.96 4.39 -18.18
C ALA A 112 7.57 3.03 -17.77
N LYS A 113 8.88 3.00 -17.55
CA LYS A 113 9.63 1.83 -17.07
C LYS A 113 9.77 1.81 -15.53
N SER A 114 9.45 2.93 -14.89
CA SER A 114 9.49 3.10 -13.43
C SER A 114 8.48 4.16 -13.00
N ASP A 115 8.12 4.18 -11.71
CA ASP A 115 7.26 5.24 -11.17
C ASP A 115 7.93 6.61 -11.25
N THR A 116 9.25 6.71 -11.14
CA THR A 116 9.99 7.97 -11.33
C THR A 116 9.83 8.52 -12.77
N GLU A 117 9.92 7.65 -13.77
CA GLU A 117 9.67 8.04 -15.16
C GLU A 117 8.20 8.40 -15.37
N LEU A 118 7.28 7.67 -14.74
CA LEU A 118 5.85 7.98 -14.76
C LEU A 118 5.57 9.38 -14.21
N LEU A 119 6.16 9.77 -13.07
CA LEU A 119 6.03 11.14 -12.54
C LEU A 119 6.43 12.20 -13.57
N THR A 120 7.52 11.97 -14.31
CA THR A 120 8.00 12.89 -15.33
C THR A 120 6.98 13.03 -16.47
N LEU A 121 6.41 11.91 -16.93
CA LEU A 121 5.37 11.92 -17.97
C LEU A 121 4.08 12.59 -17.49
N GLU A 122 3.68 12.34 -16.26
CA GLU A 122 2.50 12.95 -15.63
C GLU A 122 2.66 14.47 -15.51
N HIS A 123 3.81 14.94 -15.02
CA HIS A 123 4.09 16.38 -14.96
C HIS A 123 4.08 17.04 -16.34
N ALA A 124 4.66 16.39 -17.35
CA ALA A 124 4.66 16.90 -18.72
C ALA A 124 3.26 16.95 -19.34
N GLY A 125 2.41 15.95 -19.07
CA GLY A 125 1.10 15.84 -19.69
C GLY A 125 -0.05 16.47 -18.91
N PHE A 126 0.03 16.52 -17.58
CA PHE A 126 -1.06 17.01 -16.72
C PHE A 126 -0.65 18.18 -15.82
N GLY A 127 0.63 18.51 -15.73
CA GLY A 127 1.15 19.52 -14.79
C GLY A 127 1.13 19.07 -13.32
N VAL A 128 0.74 17.81 -13.05
CA VAL A 128 0.65 17.23 -11.69
C VAL A 128 0.94 15.74 -11.75
N SER A 129 1.58 15.20 -10.73
CA SER A 129 1.90 13.79 -10.60
C SER A 129 0.88 13.04 -9.72
N HIS A 130 0.85 11.70 -9.86
CA HIS A 130 -0.09 10.87 -9.10
C HIS A 130 0.18 10.90 -7.59
N ASP A 131 1.43 11.00 -7.13
CA ASP A 131 1.78 11.11 -5.72
C ASP A 131 1.29 12.44 -5.11
N ALA A 132 1.47 13.55 -5.84
CA ALA A 132 0.98 14.86 -5.44
C ALA A 132 -0.55 14.91 -5.40
N LEU A 133 -1.20 14.40 -6.44
CA LEU A 133 -2.65 14.36 -6.54
C LEU A 133 -3.27 13.41 -5.51
N GLY A 134 -2.66 12.24 -5.33
CA GLY A 134 -3.07 11.27 -4.31
C GLY A 134 -2.97 11.83 -2.90
N ALA A 135 -1.88 12.53 -2.57
CA ALA A 135 -1.70 13.18 -1.28
C ALA A 135 -2.76 14.27 -1.03
N ALA A 136 -3.05 15.11 -2.02
CA ALA A 136 -4.09 16.14 -1.91
C ALA A 136 -5.49 15.51 -1.70
N LEU A 137 -5.78 14.40 -2.37
CA LEU A 137 -7.02 13.64 -2.19
C LEU A 137 -7.12 13.06 -0.76
N CYS A 138 -6.05 12.45 -0.27
CA CYS A 138 -5.98 11.88 1.08
C CYS A 138 -6.15 12.96 2.16
N GLU A 139 -5.54 14.14 1.98
CA GLU A 139 -5.70 15.29 2.86
C GLU A 139 -7.16 15.77 2.89
N ASN A 140 -7.79 15.89 1.72
CA ASN A 140 -9.21 16.27 1.62
C ASN A 140 -10.16 15.24 2.25
N TRP A 141 -9.77 13.96 2.30
CA TRP A 141 -10.52 12.90 2.97
C TRP A 141 -10.21 12.77 4.46
N GLY A 142 -9.33 13.61 5.00
CA GLY A 142 -9.02 13.67 6.42
C GLY A 142 -8.11 12.55 6.92
N LEU A 143 -7.26 12.00 6.05
CA LEU A 143 -6.22 11.07 6.49
C LEU A 143 -5.20 11.76 7.40
N ASP A 144 -4.58 10.98 8.29
CA ASP A 144 -3.50 11.50 9.15
C ASP A 144 -2.34 12.08 8.32
N ALA A 145 -1.76 13.16 8.81
CA ALA A 145 -0.68 13.89 8.12
C ALA A 145 0.53 13.01 7.77
N ALA A 146 0.84 11.98 8.59
CA ALA A 146 1.93 11.06 8.30
C ALA A 146 1.58 10.11 7.14
N ALA A 147 0.31 9.70 7.03
CA ALA A 147 -0.17 8.92 5.89
C ALA A 147 -0.16 9.76 4.60
N VAL A 148 -0.64 11.00 4.66
CA VAL A 148 -0.59 11.95 3.53
C VAL A 148 0.85 12.19 3.06
N ALA A 149 1.78 12.41 3.99
CA ALA A 149 3.20 12.58 3.67
C ALA A 149 3.80 11.34 3.01
N SER A 150 3.41 10.13 3.46
CA SER A 150 3.84 8.89 2.83
C SER A 150 3.35 8.79 1.40
N VAL A 151 2.08 9.07 1.14
CA VAL A 151 1.52 9.10 -0.22
C VAL A 151 2.24 10.13 -1.11
N ARG A 152 2.56 11.29 -0.57
CA ARG A 152 3.28 12.36 -1.29
C ARG A 152 4.69 11.97 -1.71
N HIS A 153 5.40 11.23 -0.89
CA HIS A 153 6.84 11.01 -1.05
C HIS A 153 7.21 9.57 -1.43
N HIS A 154 6.23 8.67 -1.61
CA HIS A 154 6.52 7.26 -1.81
C HIS A 154 7.43 6.98 -2.99
N VAL A 155 7.21 7.60 -4.15
CA VAL A 155 8.02 7.34 -5.35
C VAL A 155 9.47 7.73 -5.11
N GLN A 156 9.69 8.92 -4.55
CA GLN A 156 11.03 9.41 -4.23
C GLN A 156 11.73 8.46 -3.23
N VAL A 157 11.09 8.18 -2.10
CA VAL A 157 11.70 7.37 -1.03
C VAL A 157 11.96 5.93 -1.48
N GLN A 158 11.07 5.33 -2.26
CA GLN A 158 11.28 4.00 -2.82
C GLN A 158 12.41 3.94 -3.85
N ALA A 159 12.66 5.04 -4.57
CA ALA A 159 13.74 5.14 -5.55
C ALA A 159 15.10 5.38 -4.91
N THR A 160 15.18 6.32 -3.95
CA THR A 160 16.45 6.81 -3.38
C THR A 160 16.83 6.17 -2.06
N LEU A 161 15.87 5.61 -1.29
CA LEU A 161 16.01 5.18 0.10
C LEU A 161 16.45 6.35 1.02
N GLU A 162 16.03 7.57 0.68
CA GLU A 162 16.28 8.77 1.46
C GLU A 162 14.96 9.40 1.88
N LEU A 163 14.81 9.71 3.17
CA LEU A 163 13.64 10.40 3.68
C LEU A 163 13.81 11.92 3.55
N PRO A 164 12.78 12.66 3.10
CA PRO A 164 12.85 14.12 3.10
C PRO A 164 13.14 14.66 4.51
N PRO A 165 14.15 15.53 4.66
CA PRO A 165 14.64 15.96 6.00
C PRO A 165 13.59 16.73 6.80
N GLN A 166 12.61 17.34 6.14
CA GLN A 166 11.55 18.12 6.77
C GLN A 166 10.36 17.30 7.29
N LEU A 167 10.37 15.97 7.10
CA LEU A 167 9.26 15.12 7.54
C LEU A 167 9.19 15.05 9.07
N ALA A 168 8.12 15.59 9.63
CA ALA A 168 7.88 15.54 11.09
C ALA A 168 7.63 14.10 11.58
N ARG A 169 7.04 13.24 10.75
CA ARG A 169 6.67 11.85 11.06
C ARG A 169 7.15 10.88 9.97
N PRO A 170 8.46 10.58 9.90
CA PRO A 170 9.05 9.84 8.78
C PRO A 170 8.77 8.34 8.77
N LYS A 171 8.29 7.76 9.87
CA LYS A 171 8.17 6.31 10.05
C LYS A 171 7.30 5.65 9.00
N ILE A 172 6.13 6.21 8.67
CA ILE A 172 5.21 5.63 7.68
C ILE A 172 5.83 5.68 6.27
N CYS A 173 6.55 6.74 5.91
CA CYS A 173 7.30 6.80 4.65
C CYS A 173 8.38 5.71 4.56
N ALA A 174 9.09 5.45 5.64
CA ALA A 174 10.06 4.36 5.70
C ALA A 174 9.39 2.99 5.51
N LEU A 175 8.23 2.77 6.17
CA LEU A 175 7.45 1.54 6.01
C LEU A 175 6.97 1.34 4.57
N SER A 176 6.59 2.41 3.86
CA SER A 176 6.19 2.35 2.45
C SER A 176 7.32 1.77 1.58
N ALA A 177 8.54 2.27 1.70
CA ALA A 177 9.66 1.78 0.89
C ALA A 177 10.08 0.35 1.26
N ILE A 178 10.05 -0.01 2.55
CA ILE A 178 10.31 -1.38 3.00
C ILE A 178 9.23 -2.33 2.48
N ALA A 179 7.96 -1.94 2.51
CA ALA A 179 6.84 -2.72 1.98
C ALA A 179 6.95 -2.89 0.46
N ALA A 180 7.33 -1.85 -0.27
CA ALA A 180 7.59 -1.92 -1.71
C ALA A 180 8.71 -2.91 -2.04
N ALA A 181 9.80 -2.92 -1.26
CA ALA A 181 10.87 -3.90 -1.40
C ALA A 181 10.36 -5.31 -1.15
N LEU A 182 9.65 -5.56 -0.03
CA LEU A 182 9.06 -6.87 0.29
C LEU A 182 8.16 -7.42 -0.82
N MET A 183 7.38 -6.56 -1.46
CA MET A 183 6.39 -6.96 -2.46
C MET A 183 7.00 -7.19 -3.84
N GLN A 184 8.00 -6.41 -4.23
CA GLN A 184 8.48 -6.31 -5.61
C GLN A 184 9.94 -6.72 -5.79
N ARG A 185 10.79 -6.52 -4.78
CA ARG A 185 12.24 -6.72 -4.84
C ARG A 185 12.78 -7.24 -3.51
N PRO A 186 12.46 -8.49 -3.13
CA PRO A 186 12.84 -9.06 -1.83
C PRO A 186 14.35 -8.96 -1.53
N GLU A 187 15.18 -9.02 -2.55
CA GLU A 187 16.64 -8.86 -2.45
C GLU A 187 17.08 -7.47 -1.98
N ARG A 188 16.21 -6.45 -2.06
CA ARG A 188 16.48 -5.08 -1.60
C ARG A 188 15.98 -4.77 -0.19
N VAL A 189 15.29 -5.70 0.45
CA VAL A 189 14.66 -5.48 1.76
C VAL A 189 15.68 -5.11 2.82
N GLU A 190 16.81 -5.82 2.87
CA GLU A 190 17.87 -5.56 3.84
C GLU A 190 18.47 -4.16 3.62
N ALA A 191 18.81 -3.81 2.39
CA ALA A 191 19.33 -2.49 2.05
C ALA A 191 18.34 -1.37 2.39
N ALA A 192 17.05 -1.57 2.11
CA ALA A 192 16.02 -0.59 2.45
C ALA A 192 15.86 -0.44 3.97
N ALA A 193 15.88 -1.54 4.72
CA ALA A 193 15.80 -1.52 6.18
C ALA A 193 16.99 -0.78 6.80
N LEU A 194 18.22 -1.12 6.39
CA LEU A 194 19.45 -0.51 6.90
C LEU A 194 19.53 0.99 6.58
N ALA A 195 19.10 1.40 5.39
CA ALA A 195 19.13 2.80 4.99
C ALA A 195 18.06 3.64 5.73
N LEU A 196 16.83 3.10 5.87
CA LEU A 196 15.68 3.89 6.32
C LEU A 196 15.43 3.83 7.83
N ALA A 197 15.80 2.73 8.51
CA ALA A 197 15.55 2.59 9.95
C ALA A 197 16.18 3.72 10.77
N PRO A 198 17.49 4.07 10.61
CA PRO A 198 18.08 5.16 11.35
C PRO A 198 17.47 6.52 11.02
N GLN A 199 17.16 6.79 9.76
CA GLN A 199 16.52 8.03 9.33
C GLN A 199 15.12 8.22 9.96
N ALA A 200 14.37 7.11 10.12
CA ALA A 200 13.04 7.09 10.71
C ALA A 200 13.04 6.93 12.24
N LYS A 201 14.21 6.81 12.87
CA LYS A 201 14.35 6.50 14.30
C LYS A 201 13.61 5.21 14.67
N LEU A 202 13.79 4.17 13.86
CA LEU A 202 13.32 2.82 14.09
C LEU A 202 14.48 1.93 14.50
N ASP A 203 14.19 0.90 15.30
CA ASP A 203 15.18 -0.13 15.65
C ASP A 203 15.43 -1.01 14.42
N GLU A 204 16.65 -1.00 13.92
CA GLU A 204 17.07 -1.70 12.72
C GLU A 204 16.88 -3.23 12.84
N THR A 205 17.22 -3.79 14.01
CA THR A 205 17.06 -5.22 14.28
C THR A 205 15.59 -5.63 14.25
N LEU A 206 14.71 -4.80 14.82
CA LEU A 206 13.28 -5.04 14.79
C LEU A 206 12.71 -4.91 13.37
N VAL A 207 13.19 -3.94 12.59
CA VAL A 207 12.78 -3.77 11.18
C VAL A 207 13.15 -5.00 10.36
N LEU A 208 14.39 -5.47 10.45
CA LEU A 208 14.86 -6.66 9.73
C LEU A 208 14.09 -7.92 10.15
N ARG A 209 13.85 -8.10 11.45
CA ARG A 209 13.07 -9.23 11.97
C ARG A 209 11.62 -9.18 11.49
N GLY A 210 11.00 -8.01 11.55
CA GLY A 210 9.63 -7.80 11.07
C GLY A 210 9.49 -8.05 9.58
N ALA A 211 10.42 -7.54 8.78
CA ALA A 211 10.46 -7.73 7.34
C ALA A 211 10.63 -9.22 6.98
N ARG A 212 11.53 -9.93 7.63
CA ARG A 212 11.75 -11.37 7.43
C ARG A 212 10.49 -12.20 7.72
N LYS A 213 9.85 -11.93 8.88
CA LYS A 213 8.60 -12.59 9.25
C LYS A 213 7.48 -12.37 8.22
N LEU A 214 7.38 -11.16 7.69
CA LEU A 214 6.37 -10.86 6.66
C LEU A 214 6.70 -11.50 5.31
N GLN A 215 7.98 -11.55 4.94
CA GLN A 215 8.41 -12.25 3.72
C GLN A 215 7.98 -13.73 3.76
N GLU A 216 8.24 -14.42 4.87
CA GLU A 216 7.82 -15.81 5.08
C GLU A 216 6.29 -15.97 4.93
N GLN A 217 5.51 -15.04 5.47
CA GLN A 217 4.05 -15.06 5.35
C GLN A 217 3.57 -14.84 3.90
N LEU A 218 4.21 -13.91 3.17
CA LEU A 218 3.90 -13.65 1.77
C LEU A 218 4.23 -14.85 0.88
N ASP A 219 5.37 -15.48 1.10
CA ASP A 219 5.79 -16.65 0.34
C ASP A 219 4.89 -17.86 0.62
N ALA A 220 4.49 -18.06 1.88
CA ALA A 220 3.52 -19.08 2.24
C ALA A 220 2.14 -18.83 1.62
N ALA A 221 1.70 -17.58 1.49
CA ALA A 221 0.44 -17.23 0.83
C ALA A 221 0.50 -17.53 -0.66
N LYS A 222 1.58 -17.12 -1.35
CA LYS A 222 1.80 -17.43 -2.79
C LYS A 222 1.81 -18.92 -3.07
N SER A 223 2.49 -19.70 -2.23
CA SER A 223 2.57 -21.16 -2.39
C SER A 223 1.19 -21.86 -2.30
N ARG A 224 0.30 -21.30 -1.47
CA ARG A 224 -1.09 -21.82 -1.34
C ARG A 224 -1.97 -21.48 -2.55
N GLU A 225 -1.72 -20.34 -3.20
CA GLU A 225 -2.45 -19.93 -4.42
C GLU A 225 -2.11 -20.82 -5.63
N VAL A 226 -0.85 -21.23 -5.74
CA VAL A 226 -0.40 -22.12 -6.83
C VAL A 226 -0.95 -23.53 -6.69
N GLN A 227 -1.33 -23.98 -5.48
CA GLN A 227 -1.85 -25.31 -5.18
C GLN A 227 -3.39 -25.41 -5.22
N SER A 228 -4.08 -24.30 -5.47
CA SER A 228 -5.56 -24.21 -5.48
C SER A 228 -6.11 -24.00 -6.89
#